data_3ca2fb08457b788853009b07ef294c53
#
_entry.id   3ca2fb08457b788853009b07ef294c53
#
_cell.length_a   1.000
_cell.length_b   1.000
_cell.length_c   1.000
_cell.angle_alpha   90.00
_cell.angle_beta   90.00
_cell.angle_gamma   90.00
#
_symmetry.space_group_name_H-M   'P 1'
#
loop_
_entity.id
_entity.type
_entity.pdbx_description
1 polymer ?
#
loop_
_entity_poly.entity_id
_entity_poly.type
_entity_poly.pdbx_seq_one_letter_code
_entity_poly.pdbx_strand_id
1 'polypeptide(L)'
;MRPVLRGAFLGAGLIFLVSVAGALVDRAVDDFDDSGWPVTIFLAILVAYGFAGWGAGRVAPTSPLSTGALAGLGAFSVWVPVRVLIWAVRDDSRGLVSGDDAVFTLGGVFVNLVFAAALGMVGALLAGRRERGRLAGESASPS
;
A
#
# COMPACT_ATOMS: atom_id res chain seq x y z
N MET A 1 -4.50 4.46 18.21
CA MET A 1 -3.59 5.07 17.24
C MET A 1 -2.33 4.25 16.95
N ARG A 2 -1.64 3.68 17.94
CA ARG A 2 -0.40 2.88 17.71
C ARG A 2 -0.51 1.73 16.68
N PRO A 3 -1.62 0.94 16.61
CA PRO A 3 -1.76 -0.13 15.61
C PRO A 3 -1.82 0.40 14.18
N VAL A 4 -2.59 1.46 13.95
CA VAL A 4 -2.72 2.11 12.64
C VAL A 4 -1.39 2.64 12.15
N LEU A 5 -0.64 3.33 13.04
CA LEU A 5 0.68 3.87 12.69
C LEU A 5 1.67 2.75 12.31
N ARG A 6 1.72 1.64 13.07
CA ARG A 6 2.58 0.51 12.71
C ARG A 6 2.24 -0.08 11.35
N GLY A 7 0.97 -0.29 11.07
CA GLY A 7 0.50 -0.76 9.76
C GLY A 7 0.85 0.23 8.65
N ALA A 8 0.56 1.52 8.86
CA ALA A 8 0.86 2.58 7.91
C ALA A 8 2.38 2.67 7.60
N PHE A 9 3.24 2.59 8.63
CA PHE A 9 4.69 2.59 8.43
C PHE A 9 5.20 1.37 7.67
N LEU A 10 4.66 0.17 7.93
CA LEU A 10 5.00 -1.03 7.16
C LEU A 10 4.60 -0.87 5.68
N GLY A 11 3.37 -0.44 5.43
CA GLY A 11 2.89 -0.20 4.08
C GLY A 11 3.68 0.90 3.37
N ALA A 12 3.97 2.00 4.07
CA ALA A 12 4.76 3.11 3.56
C ALA A 12 6.19 2.68 3.17
N GLY A 13 6.84 1.88 4.04
CA GLY A 13 8.17 1.34 3.76
C GLY A 13 8.18 0.45 2.51
N LEU A 14 7.18 -0.43 2.36
CA LEU A 14 7.03 -1.26 1.18
C LEU A 14 6.76 -0.43 -0.08
N ILE A 15 5.88 0.56 -0.01
CA ILE A 15 5.59 1.47 -1.13
C ILE A 15 6.86 2.21 -1.55
N PHE A 16 7.63 2.73 -0.59
CA PHE A 16 8.89 3.40 -0.88
C PHE A 16 9.88 2.46 -1.59
N LEU A 17 10.07 1.24 -1.08
CA LEU A 17 10.93 0.22 -1.68
C LEU A 17 10.50 -0.12 -3.12
N VAL A 18 9.21 -0.38 -3.33
CA VAL A 18 8.64 -0.69 -4.65
C VAL A 18 8.81 0.50 -5.60
N SER A 19 8.60 1.72 -5.12
CA SER A 19 8.74 2.93 -5.93
C SER A 19 10.18 3.18 -6.35
N VAL A 20 11.15 2.98 -5.45
CA VAL A 20 12.58 3.09 -5.76
C VAL A 20 13.00 1.98 -6.76
N ALA A 21 12.59 0.74 -6.51
CA ALA A 21 12.86 -0.36 -7.43
C ALA A 21 12.25 -0.10 -8.82
N GLY A 22 11.01 0.40 -8.87
CA GLY A 22 10.36 0.79 -10.11
C GLY A 22 11.12 1.87 -10.87
N ALA A 23 11.60 2.91 -10.17
CA ALA A 23 12.41 3.97 -10.78
C ALA A 23 13.76 3.48 -11.31
N LEU A 24 14.35 2.46 -10.67
CA LEU A 24 15.58 1.83 -11.15
C LEU A 24 15.34 0.96 -12.39
N VAL A 25 14.28 0.17 -12.39
CA VAL A 25 13.88 -0.68 -13.53
C VAL A 25 13.55 0.16 -14.74
N ASP A 26 12.83 1.25 -14.56
CA ASP A 26 12.49 2.19 -15.62
C ASP A 26 13.72 2.84 -16.28
N ARG A 27 14.82 3.02 -15.54
CA ARG A 27 16.10 3.48 -16.11
C ARG A 27 16.88 2.38 -16.81
N ALA A 28 16.61 1.14 -16.49
CA ALA A 28 17.36 -0.02 -16.99
C ALA A 28 16.70 -0.71 -18.18
N VAL A 29 15.42 -0.44 -18.42
CA VAL A 29 14.60 -1.09 -19.45
C VAL A 29 14.20 -0.05 -20.48
N ASP A 30 14.66 -0.24 -21.71
CA ASP A 30 14.19 0.51 -22.87
C ASP A 30 12.71 0.14 -23.10
N ASP A 31 11.88 1.11 -23.50
CA ASP A 31 10.43 0.94 -23.72
C ASP A 31 9.67 0.46 -22.45
N PHE A 32 10.03 1.00 -21.28
CA PHE A 32 9.42 0.64 -19.99
C PHE A 32 7.89 0.75 -20.00
N ASP A 33 7.33 1.79 -20.62
CA ASP A 33 5.89 2.04 -20.64
C ASP A 33 5.10 0.99 -21.44
N ASP A 34 5.71 0.39 -22.47
CA ASP A 34 5.12 -0.69 -23.27
C ASP A 34 5.41 -2.09 -22.69
N SER A 35 6.24 -2.16 -21.68
CA SER A 35 6.55 -3.40 -20.97
C SER A 35 5.48 -3.74 -19.91
N GLY A 36 5.49 -4.95 -19.39
CA GLY A 36 4.61 -5.34 -18.27
C GLY A 36 5.02 -4.78 -16.90
N TRP A 37 6.13 -4.04 -16.81
CA TRP A 37 6.66 -3.51 -15.55
C TRP A 37 5.75 -2.52 -14.85
N PRO A 38 5.09 -1.55 -15.53
CA PRO A 38 4.16 -0.64 -14.86
C PRO A 38 3.04 -1.37 -14.13
N VAL A 39 2.49 -2.42 -14.73
CA VAL A 39 1.46 -3.27 -14.12
C VAL A 39 2.02 -4.01 -12.91
N THR A 40 3.22 -4.56 -13.01
CA THR A 40 3.89 -5.28 -11.93
C THR A 40 4.13 -4.37 -10.73
N ILE A 41 4.61 -3.16 -10.95
CA ILE A 41 4.84 -2.16 -9.90
C ILE A 41 3.52 -1.74 -9.26
N PHE A 42 2.47 -1.52 -10.06
CA PHE A 42 1.14 -1.22 -9.56
C PHE A 42 0.62 -2.33 -8.65
N LEU A 43 0.71 -3.60 -9.08
CA LEU A 43 0.32 -4.75 -8.27
C LEU A 43 1.11 -4.85 -6.96
N ALA A 44 2.41 -4.57 -7.00
CA ALA A 44 3.25 -4.55 -5.80
C ALA A 44 2.82 -3.47 -4.80
N ILE A 45 2.39 -2.29 -5.28
CA ILE A 45 1.82 -1.24 -4.44
C ILE A 45 0.49 -1.69 -3.81
N LEU A 46 -0.37 -2.37 -4.57
CA LEU A 46 -1.61 -2.92 -4.04
C LEU A 46 -1.35 -3.94 -2.92
N VAL A 47 -0.37 -4.81 -3.10
CA VAL A 47 0.09 -5.76 -2.07
C VAL A 47 0.60 -5.02 -0.83
N ALA A 48 1.33 -3.92 -0.99
CA ALA A 48 1.80 -3.10 0.13
C ALA A 48 0.66 -2.52 0.97
N TYR A 49 -0.47 -2.13 0.36
CA TYR A 49 -1.67 -1.73 1.10
C TYR A 49 -2.26 -2.89 1.93
N GLY A 50 -2.26 -4.11 1.38
CA GLY A 50 -2.65 -5.31 2.12
C GLY A 50 -1.78 -5.56 3.34
N PHE A 51 -0.46 -5.42 3.19
CA PHE A 51 0.50 -5.54 4.31
C PHE A 51 0.35 -4.43 5.35
N ALA A 52 0.00 -3.21 4.96
CA ALA A 52 -0.32 -2.14 5.91
C ALA A 52 -1.49 -2.54 6.81
N GLY A 53 -2.57 -3.03 6.22
CA GLY A 53 -3.74 -3.52 6.96
C GLY A 53 -3.41 -4.74 7.81
N TRP A 54 -2.66 -5.71 7.28
CA TRP A 54 -2.26 -6.90 8.00
C TRP A 54 -1.43 -6.57 9.25
N GLY A 55 -0.46 -5.66 9.14
CA GLY A 55 0.33 -5.17 10.26
C GLY A 55 -0.51 -4.49 11.34
N ALA A 56 -1.52 -3.71 10.93
CA ALA A 56 -2.46 -3.06 11.84
C ALA A 56 -3.41 -4.07 12.51
N GLY A 57 -3.94 -5.03 11.75
CA GLY A 57 -4.89 -6.04 12.22
C GLY A 57 -4.30 -7.00 13.26
N ARG A 58 -3.00 -7.28 13.21
CA ARG A 58 -2.29 -8.09 14.22
C ARG A 58 -2.31 -7.46 15.61
N VAL A 59 -2.36 -6.15 15.68
CA VAL A 59 -2.25 -5.41 16.95
C VAL A 59 -3.63 -4.96 17.47
N ALA A 60 -4.66 -4.92 16.60
CA ALA A 60 -6.01 -4.50 16.95
C ALA A 60 -7.06 -5.50 16.43
N PRO A 61 -7.14 -6.70 17.00
CA PRO A 61 -8.05 -7.74 16.52
C PRO A 61 -9.54 -7.43 16.77
N THR A 62 -9.87 -6.47 17.63
CA THR A 62 -11.25 -6.13 18.00
C THR A 62 -11.98 -5.28 16.96
N SER A 63 -11.27 -4.49 16.16
CA SER A 63 -11.85 -3.66 15.09
C SER A 63 -10.98 -3.68 13.83
N PRO A 64 -10.85 -4.86 13.17
CA PRO A 64 -9.89 -5.03 12.10
C PRO A 64 -10.23 -4.21 10.86
N LEU A 65 -11.51 -4.03 10.53
CA LEU A 65 -11.92 -3.33 9.32
C LEU A 65 -11.53 -1.84 9.34
N SER A 66 -11.94 -1.12 10.39
CA SER A 66 -11.63 0.31 10.50
C SER A 66 -10.14 0.57 10.64
N THR A 67 -9.46 -0.25 11.45
CA THR A 67 -8.02 -0.15 11.68
C THR A 67 -7.24 -0.45 10.40
N GLY A 68 -7.68 -1.45 9.63
CA GLY A 68 -7.10 -1.82 8.35
C GLY A 68 -7.30 -0.76 7.27
N ALA A 69 -8.52 -0.22 7.16
CA ALA A 69 -8.80 0.87 6.24
C ALA A 69 -7.94 2.11 6.53
N LEU A 70 -7.86 2.52 7.80
CA LEU A 70 -7.03 3.66 8.21
C LEU A 70 -5.54 3.42 7.98
N ALA A 71 -5.05 2.20 8.16
CA ALA A 71 -3.66 1.87 7.88
C ALA A 71 -3.36 1.90 6.37
N GLY A 72 -4.26 1.40 5.54
CA GLY A 72 -4.17 1.48 4.08
C GLY A 72 -4.19 2.93 3.59
N LEU A 73 -5.11 3.74 4.10
CA LEU A 73 -5.18 5.18 3.79
C LEU A 73 -3.93 5.94 4.29
N GLY A 74 -3.40 5.56 5.45
CA GLY A 74 -2.14 6.10 5.95
C GLY A 74 -0.96 5.78 5.03
N ALA A 75 -0.87 4.56 4.52
CA ALA A 75 0.12 4.17 3.54
C ALA A 75 -0.04 4.92 2.21
N PHE A 76 -1.29 5.11 1.75
CA PHE A 76 -1.60 5.95 0.58
C PHE A 76 -1.14 7.39 0.76
N SER A 77 -1.33 7.99 1.95
CA SER A 77 -0.89 9.35 2.26
C SER A 77 0.63 9.52 2.13
N VAL A 78 1.42 8.44 2.30
CA VAL A 78 2.86 8.44 2.06
C VAL A 78 3.19 8.23 0.58
N TRP A 79 2.37 7.46 -0.14
CA TRP A 79 2.55 7.23 -1.58
C TRP A 79 2.52 8.55 -2.37
N VAL A 80 1.63 9.48 -2.03
CA VAL A 80 1.49 10.77 -2.71
C VAL A 80 2.81 11.57 -2.72
N PRO A 81 3.43 11.91 -1.58
CA PRO A 81 4.70 12.65 -1.58
C PRO A 81 5.85 11.88 -2.23
N VAL A 82 5.89 10.54 -2.11
CA VAL A 82 6.88 9.71 -2.81
C VAL A 82 6.73 9.87 -4.33
N ARG A 83 5.50 9.85 -4.84
CA ARG A 83 5.23 10.04 -6.27
C ARG A 83 5.61 11.44 -6.75
N VAL A 84 5.32 12.48 -5.96
CA VAL A 84 5.73 13.86 -6.23
C VAL A 84 7.26 13.98 -6.27
N LEU A 85 7.94 13.35 -5.30
CA LEU A 85 9.40 13.37 -5.25
C LEU A 85 10.03 12.70 -6.48
N ILE A 86 9.51 11.54 -6.89
CA ILE A 86 9.98 10.83 -8.09
C ILE A 86 9.79 11.71 -9.32
N TRP A 87 8.61 12.32 -9.46
CA TRP A 87 8.33 13.26 -10.55
C TRP A 87 9.32 14.42 -10.59
N ALA A 88 9.60 15.05 -9.45
CA ALA A 88 10.51 16.18 -9.35
C ALA A 88 11.98 15.79 -9.62
N VAL A 89 12.41 14.61 -9.17
CA VAL A 89 13.80 14.13 -9.37
C VAL A 89 14.06 13.66 -10.80
N ARG A 90 13.01 13.16 -11.46
CA ARG A 90 13.12 12.66 -12.85
C ARG A 90 13.03 13.74 -13.92
N ASP A 91 12.72 14.97 -13.53
CA ASP A 91 12.46 16.09 -14.47
C ASP A 91 11.38 15.70 -15.52
N ASP A 92 10.33 15.02 -15.03
CA ASP A 92 9.27 14.47 -15.85
C ASP A 92 8.48 15.60 -16.53
N SER A 93 8.43 15.59 -17.86
CA SER A 93 7.76 16.62 -18.65
C SER A 93 6.23 16.60 -18.52
N ARG A 94 5.67 15.52 -17.93
CA ARG A 94 4.23 15.42 -17.68
C ARG A 94 3.77 16.40 -16.62
N GLY A 95 2.60 16.98 -16.80
CA GLY A 95 1.98 17.82 -15.77
C GLY A 95 1.70 17.05 -14.48
N LEU A 96 1.89 17.69 -13.32
CA LEU A 96 1.64 17.02 -12.03
C LEU A 96 0.15 16.70 -11.85
N VAL A 97 -0.74 17.62 -12.18
CA VAL A 97 -2.20 17.53 -11.99
C VAL A 97 -2.98 17.92 -13.24
N SER A 98 -2.36 18.61 -14.19
CA SER A 98 -3.00 19.17 -15.37
C SER A 98 -2.47 18.50 -16.64
N GLY A 99 -3.40 18.11 -17.53
CA GLY A 99 -3.11 17.43 -18.80
C GLY A 99 -3.64 16.00 -18.81
N ASP A 100 -3.79 15.46 -20.01
CA ASP A 100 -4.33 14.10 -20.20
C ASP A 100 -3.42 13.02 -19.65
N ASP A 101 -2.09 13.27 -19.65
CA ASP A 101 -1.06 12.37 -19.12
C ASP A 101 -0.54 12.78 -17.73
N ALA A 102 -1.34 13.53 -16.95
CA ALA A 102 -0.93 14.00 -15.64
C ALA A 102 -0.56 12.84 -14.69
N VAL A 103 0.48 13.06 -13.87
CA VAL A 103 0.94 12.09 -12.87
C VAL A 103 -0.16 11.74 -11.87
N PHE A 104 -1.00 12.72 -11.52
CA PHE A 104 -2.19 12.56 -10.68
C PHE A 104 -3.43 12.92 -11.48
N THR A 105 -4.12 11.92 -11.99
CA THR A 105 -5.47 12.09 -12.50
C THR A 105 -6.48 11.89 -11.36
N LEU A 106 -7.58 12.63 -11.38
CA LEU A 106 -8.63 12.50 -10.36
C LEU A 106 -9.14 11.05 -10.24
N GLY A 107 -9.34 10.39 -11.40
CA GLY A 107 -9.74 8.99 -11.44
C GLY A 107 -8.69 8.05 -10.85
N GLY A 108 -7.41 8.24 -11.20
CA GLY A 108 -6.30 7.44 -10.68
C GLY A 108 -6.12 7.57 -9.17
N VAL A 109 -6.20 8.79 -8.64
CA VAL A 109 -6.13 9.05 -7.20
C VAL A 109 -7.31 8.40 -6.48
N PHE A 110 -8.54 8.54 -6.99
CA PHE A 110 -9.74 7.93 -6.41
C PHE A 110 -9.64 6.40 -6.39
N VAL A 111 -9.27 5.78 -7.51
CA VAL A 111 -9.10 4.33 -7.62
C VAL A 111 -8.05 3.82 -6.62
N ASN A 112 -6.89 4.47 -6.52
CA ASN A 112 -5.86 4.09 -5.56
C ASN A 112 -6.33 4.23 -4.11
N LEU A 113 -7.09 5.28 -3.78
CA LEU A 113 -7.65 5.49 -2.45
C LEU A 113 -8.64 4.38 -2.07
N VAL A 114 -9.51 3.97 -3.00
CA VAL A 114 -10.44 2.86 -2.80
C VAL A 114 -9.70 1.55 -2.59
N PHE A 115 -8.69 1.25 -3.42
CA PHE A 115 -7.87 0.07 -3.26
C PHE A 115 -7.09 0.08 -1.94
N ALA A 116 -6.51 1.21 -1.54
CA ALA A 116 -5.79 1.33 -0.29
C ALA A 116 -6.67 1.00 0.92
N ALA A 117 -7.90 1.53 0.94
CA ALA A 117 -8.86 1.22 1.99
C ALA A 117 -9.32 -0.25 1.96
N ALA A 118 -9.73 -0.76 0.78
CA ALA A 118 -10.25 -2.11 0.62
C ALA A 118 -9.19 -3.18 0.95
N LEU A 119 -7.98 -3.06 0.39
CA LEU A 119 -6.90 -4.01 0.63
C LEU A 119 -6.38 -3.92 2.07
N GLY A 120 -6.36 -2.73 2.66
CA GLY A 120 -6.09 -2.54 4.07
C GLY A 120 -7.07 -3.30 4.96
N MET A 121 -8.39 -3.23 4.66
CA MET A 121 -9.41 -4.01 5.36
C MET A 121 -9.20 -5.52 5.21
N VAL A 122 -8.97 -5.99 3.98
CA VAL A 122 -8.72 -7.42 3.71
C VAL A 122 -7.49 -7.93 4.46
N GLY A 123 -6.38 -7.19 4.42
CA GLY A 123 -5.17 -7.54 5.15
C GLY A 123 -5.40 -7.66 6.65
N ALA A 124 -6.13 -6.72 7.24
CA ALA A 124 -6.45 -6.74 8.66
C ALA A 124 -7.38 -7.89 9.05
N LEU A 125 -8.37 -8.22 8.21
CA LEU A 125 -9.23 -9.39 8.42
C LEU A 125 -8.45 -10.70 8.42
N LEU A 126 -7.53 -10.88 7.48
CA LEU A 126 -6.69 -12.07 7.39
C LEU A 126 -5.80 -12.22 8.63
N ALA A 127 -5.21 -11.12 9.10
CA ALA A 127 -4.42 -11.10 10.32
C ALA A 127 -5.26 -11.45 11.55
N GLY A 128 -6.43 -10.85 11.71
CA GLY A 128 -7.32 -11.08 12.84
C GLY A 128 -7.88 -12.51 12.90
N ARG A 129 -8.10 -13.16 11.74
CA ARG A 129 -8.50 -14.57 11.69
C ARG A 129 -7.40 -15.50 12.20
N ARG A 130 -6.17 -15.28 11.79
CA ARG A 130 -5.01 -16.09 12.23
C ARG A 130 -4.78 -15.98 13.72
N GLU A 131 -4.87 -14.78 14.27
CA GLU A 131 -4.64 -14.56 15.70
C GLU A 131 -5.72 -15.21 16.55
N ARG A 132 -6.99 -15.13 16.16
CA ARG A 132 -8.10 -15.82 16.84
C ARG A 132 -7.96 -17.34 16.79
N GLY A 133 -7.52 -17.91 15.68
CA GLY A 133 -7.25 -19.34 15.57
C GLY A 133 -6.12 -19.80 16.48
N ARG A 134 -5.07 -19.01 16.65
CA ARG A 134 -3.98 -19.28 17.57
C ARG A 134 -4.43 -19.32 19.03
N LEU A 135 -5.16 -18.30 19.46
CA LEU A 135 -5.68 -18.21 20.83
C LEU A 135 -6.64 -19.36 21.17
N ALA A 136 -7.50 -19.77 20.21
CA ALA A 136 -8.39 -20.90 20.38
C ALA A 136 -7.63 -22.24 20.51
N GLY A 137 -6.52 -22.41 19.79
CA GLY A 137 -5.65 -23.59 19.90
C GLY A 137 -4.92 -23.67 21.23
N GLU A 138 -4.43 -22.54 21.75
CA GLU A 138 -3.76 -22.48 23.06
C GLU A 138 -4.71 -22.77 24.22
N SER A 139 -5.99 -22.37 24.14
CA SER A 139 -7.00 -22.66 25.16
C SER A 139 -7.49 -24.11 25.15
N ALA A 140 -7.30 -24.85 24.05
CA ALA A 140 -7.72 -26.24 23.90
C ALA A 140 -6.64 -27.27 24.28
N SER A 141 -5.41 -26.83 24.61
CA SER A 141 -4.32 -27.74 25.03
C SER A 141 -4.43 -28.01 26.54
N PRO A 142 -4.86 -29.25 26.97
CA PRO A 142 -4.87 -29.60 28.39
C PRO A 142 -3.43 -29.73 28.89
N SER A 143 -3.18 -29.14 30.05
CA SER A 143 -1.95 -29.32 30.85
C SER A 143 -1.86 -30.69 31.46
#